data_45ab0bdad2a7996a05f2b1c3d593ddd8
#
_entry.id   45ab0bdad2a7996a05f2b1c3d593ddd8
#
_cell.length_a   1.000
_cell.length_b   1.000
_cell.length_c   1.000
_cell.angle_alpha   90.00
_cell.angle_beta   90.00
_cell.angle_gamma   90.00
#
_symmetry.space_group_name_H-M   'P 1'
#
loop_
_entity.id
_entity.type
_entity.pdbx_description
1 polymer ?
#
loop_
_entity_poly.entity_id
_entity_poly.type
_entity_poly.pdbx_seq_one_letter_code
_entity_poly.pdbx_strand_id
1 'polypeptide(L)'
;MTRKQIQRGVRLGKRRQPQAPQTMGSAEGGAAGRIVECGWGRLIAGHTFAEPREIASALLGERPGQRDVAFYVEKPQVVVGCAPQRLFVDPSEAFRLWLGHYLPASARRRGFTVRRLRSRADVDAINAIYRARRMVPVDPAVVWGQRANRSLHYVLAEDRCSGEVLGVAMGLDHEQAFGDPAPDAGASLWALAVA
;
A
#
# COMPACT_ATOMS: atom_id res chain seq x y z
N MET A 1 -20.79 -34.91 42.98
CA MET A 1 -20.95 -33.84 41.98
C MET A 1 -19.74 -33.87 41.04
N THR A 2 -19.93 -34.40 39.83
CA THR A 2 -18.86 -34.74 38.89
C THR A 2 -18.64 -33.58 37.91
N ARG A 3 -17.47 -32.98 37.92
CA ARG A 3 -17.05 -31.95 36.98
C ARG A 3 -16.82 -32.56 35.58
N LYS A 4 -17.68 -32.24 34.61
CA LYS A 4 -17.46 -32.53 33.20
C LYS A 4 -16.38 -31.61 32.64
N GLN A 5 -15.22 -32.18 32.30
CA GLN A 5 -14.19 -31.53 31.48
C GLN A 5 -14.68 -31.48 30.02
N ILE A 6 -14.83 -30.27 29.50
CA ILE A 6 -15.07 -30.05 28.07
C ILE A 6 -13.70 -29.99 27.40
N GLN A 7 -13.32 -31.07 26.75
CA GLN A 7 -12.17 -31.09 25.83
C GLN A 7 -12.57 -30.32 24.56
N ARG A 8 -12.05 -29.13 24.39
CA ARG A 8 -12.07 -28.41 23.10
C ARG A 8 -10.97 -29.01 22.22
N GLY A 9 -11.36 -29.87 21.29
CA GLY A 9 -10.47 -30.39 20.26
C GLY A 9 -10.05 -29.25 19.30
N VAL A 10 -8.78 -28.87 19.35
CA VAL A 10 -8.15 -28.01 18.34
C VAL A 10 -7.96 -28.84 17.07
N ARG A 11 -8.78 -28.62 16.06
CA ARG A 11 -8.53 -29.19 14.72
C ARG A 11 -7.36 -28.42 14.10
N LEU A 12 -6.19 -29.02 14.08
CA LEU A 12 -5.07 -28.58 13.26
C LEU A 12 -5.44 -28.80 11.78
N GLY A 13 -5.82 -27.70 11.11
CA GLY A 13 -5.94 -27.68 9.66
C GLY A 13 -4.56 -27.90 9.04
N LYS A 14 -4.46 -28.80 8.05
CA LYS A 14 -3.24 -29.01 7.27
C LYS A 14 -2.71 -27.67 6.78
N ARG A 15 -1.49 -27.30 7.19
CA ARG A 15 -0.75 -26.18 6.62
C ARG A 15 -0.64 -26.43 5.11
N ARG A 16 -1.36 -25.66 4.30
CA ARG A 16 -0.99 -25.50 2.90
C ARG A 16 0.37 -24.80 2.90
N GLN A 17 1.39 -25.46 2.40
CA GLN A 17 2.64 -24.80 2.07
C GLN A 17 2.32 -23.61 1.17
N PRO A 18 2.96 -22.44 1.38
CA PRO A 18 2.88 -21.35 0.42
C PRO A 18 3.38 -21.91 -0.91
N GLN A 19 2.51 -22.07 -1.88
CA GLN A 19 2.95 -22.25 -3.26
C GLN A 19 3.73 -21.00 -3.63
N ALA A 20 4.94 -21.22 -4.15
CA ALA A 20 5.66 -20.17 -4.86
C ALA A 20 4.70 -19.54 -5.87
N PRO A 21 4.75 -18.21 -6.10
CA PRO A 21 3.87 -17.57 -7.06
C PRO A 21 4.01 -18.32 -8.39
N GLN A 22 2.92 -18.97 -8.80
CA GLN A 22 2.86 -19.57 -10.12
C GLN A 22 2.99 -18.41 -11.10
N THR A 23 3.98 -18.52 -11.97
CA THR A 23 4.12 -17.66 -13.15
C THR A 23 2.77 -17.63 -13.86
N MET A 24 2.05 -16.53 -13.71
CA MET A 24 0.79 -16.30 -14.40
C MET A 24 1.09 -16.22 -15.88
N GLY A 25 0.47 -17.14 -16.62
CA GLY A 25 0.58 -17.20 -18.07
C GLY A 25 0.29 -15.85 -18.71
N SER A 26 1.09 -15.52 -19.71
CA SER A 26 0.94 -14.37 -20.59
C SER A 26 -0.52 -14.24 -21.05
N ALA A 27 -1.24 -13.28 -20.47
CA ALA A 27 -2.49 -12.82 -21.05
C ALA A 27 -2.13 -12.03 -22.32
N GLU A 28 -2.36 -12.64 -23.46
CA GLU A 28 -2.37 -11.97 -24.75
C GLU A 28 -3.54 -10.97 -24.78
N GLY A 29 -3.22 -9.73 -24.54
CA GLY A 29 -4.12 -8.60 -24.59
C GLY A 29 -3.44 -7.39 -23.97
N GLY A 30 -2.81 -6.52 -24.78
CA GLY A 30 -1.98 -5.40 -24.36
C GLY A 30 -2.70 -4.40 -23.47
N ALA A 31 -2.88 -4.75 -22.21
CA ALA A 31 -3.28 -3.80 -21.18
C ALA A 31 -2.05 -2.96 -20.82
N ALA A 32 -2.11 -1.65 -21.11
CA ALA A 32 -1.09 -0.72 -20.66
C ALA A 32 -0.84 -0.91 -19.16
N GLY A 33 0.43 -0.95 -18.75
CA GLY A 33 0.83 -1.16 -17.36
C GLY A 33 0.10 -0.22 -16.41
N ARG A 34 -0.23 -0.70 -15.23
CA ARG A 34 -1.04 0.03 -14.25
C ARG A 34 -0.18 0.93 -13.38
N ILE A 35 -0.55 2.20 -13.36
CA ILE A 35 0.12 3.26 -12.58
C ILE A 35 -0.94 3.99 -11.77
N VAL A 36 -0.67 4.19 -10.48
CA VAL A 36 -1.56 4.91 -9.55
C VAL A 36 -0.87 6.18 -9.08
N GLU A 37 -1.50 7.32 -9.30
CA GLU A 37 -1.05 8.62 -8.80
C GLU A 37 -1.40 8.75 -7.31
N CYS A 38 -0.40 8.97 -6.47
CA CYS A 38 -0.55 9.00 -5.01
C CYS A 38 -0.43 10.41 -4.41
N GLY A 39 -0.10 11.42 -5.23
CA GLY A 39 0.14 12.78 -4.77
C GLY A 39 1.60 13.05 -4.37
N TRP A 40 2.29 12.09 -3.75
CA TRP A 40 3.73 12.18 -3.46
C TRP A 40 4.59 11.59 -4.60
N GLY A 41 3.98 10.96 -5.56
CA GLY A 41 4.54 10.27 -6.70
C GLY A 41 3.58 9.21 -7.20
N ARG A 42 4.10 8.24 -7.96
CA ARG A 42 3.29 7.18 -8.57
C ARG A 42 3.72 5.81 -8.07
N LEU A 43 2.73 4.93 -7.87
CA LEU A 43 2.92 3.50 -7.67
C LEU A 43 2.75 2.78 -9.01
N ILE A 44 3.79 2.06 -9.42
CA ILE A 44 3.88 1.35 -10.69
C ILE A 44 3.81 -0.15 -10.38
N ALA A 45 2.70 -0.80 -10.75
CA ALA A 45 2.50 -2.23 -10.52
C ALA A 45 3.27 -3.06 -11.55
N GLY A 46 4.50 -3.46 -11.22
CA GLY A 46 5.46 -4.07 -12.14
C GLY A 46 4.93 -5.33 -12.83
N HIS A 47 4.14 -6.14 -12.14
CA HIS A 47 3.52 -7.36 -12.68
C HIS A 47 2.48 -7.12 -13.78
N THR A 48 2.05 -5.87 -14.00
CA THR A 48 1.08 -5.50 -15.04
C THR A 48 1.74 -5.03 -16.34
N PHE A 49 3.07 -4.94 -16.36
CA PHE A 49 3.83 -4.56 -17.54
C PHE A 49 4.39 -5.80 -18.25
N ALA A 50 4.36 -5.81 -19.57
CA ALA A 50 4.86 -6.92 -20.36
C ALA A 50 6.41 -6.96 -20.33
N GLU A 51 7.05 -5.79 -20.38
CA GLU A 51 8.50 -5.69 -20.53
C GLU A 51 9.17 -4.84 -19.44
N PRO A 52 10.32 -5.26 -18.92
CA PRO A 52 11.09 -4.48 -17.93
C PRO A 52 11.44 -3.06 -18.39
N ARG A 53 11.63 -2.85 -19.70
CA ARG A 53 11.93 -1.53 -20.26
C ARG A 53 10.77 -0.56 -20.11
N GLU A 54 9.54 -1.04 -20.15
CA GLU A 54 8.35 -0.21 -19.94
C GLU A 54 8.27 0.29 -18.50
N ILE A 55 8.59 -0.58 -17.52
CA ILE A 55 8.69 -0.20 -16.11
C ILE A 55 9.79 0.86 -15.92
N ALA A 56 10.97 0.63 -16.52
CA ALA A 56 12.07 1.59 -16.46
C ALA A 56 11.66 2.94 -17.09
N SER A 57 11.00 2.92 -18.24
CA SER A 57 10.50 4.13 -18.90
C SER A 57 9.49 4.89 -18.03
N ALA A 58 8.57 4.18 -17.38
CA ALA A 58 7.61 4.77 -16.46
C ALA A 58 8.31 5.46 -15.27
N LEU A 59 9.30 4.78 -14.65
CA LEU A 59 10.10 5.34 -13.54
C LEU A 59 10.93 6.56 -13.97
N LEU A 60 11.50 6.52 -15.18
CA LEU A 60 12.27 7.64 -15.72
C LEU A 60 11.43 8.89 -16.00
N GLY A 61 10.12 8.76 -16.05
CA GLY A 61 9.15 9.84 -16.13
C GLY A 61 8.80 10.46 -14.77
N GLU A 62 9.53 10.16 -13.69
CA GLU A 62 9.36 10.77 -12.38
C GLU A 62 9.44 12.30 -12.46
N ARG A 63 8.46 12.98 -11.88
CA ARG A 63 8.41 14.44 -11.87
C ARG A 63 9.29 15.02 -10.77
N PRO A 64 9.88 16.21 -10.97
CA PRO A 64 10.66 16.88 -9.93
C PRO A 64 9.90 17.02 -8.61
N GLY A 65 10.56 16.65 -7.50
CA GLY A 65 9.98 16.72 -6.17
C GLY A 65 8.99 15.59 -5.85
N GLN A 66 8.84 14.60 -6.72
CA GLN A 66 8.05 13.40 -6.49
C GLN A 66 8.96 12.17 -6.35
N ARG A 67 8.35 11.07 -5.94
CA ARG A 67 9.01 9.77 -5.84
C ARG A 67 8.12 8.69 -6.47
N ASP A 68 8.58 8.11 -7.58
CA ASP A 68 7.91 6.98 -8.21
C ASP A 68 8.50 5.66 -7.69
N VAL A 69 7.62 4.71 -7.40
CA VAL A 69 8.02 3.40 -6.86
C VAL A 69 7.38 2.30 -7.69
N ALA A 70 8.20 1.45 -8.30
CA ALA A 70 7.72 0.20 -8.89
C ALA A 70 7.78 -0.92 -7.83
N PHE A 71 6.69 -1.67 -7.70
CA PHE A 71 6.57 -2.78 -6.76
C PHE A 71 6.05 -4.04 -7.48
N TYR A 72 6.22 -5.21 -6.87
CA TYR A 72 5.95 -6.51 -7.49
C TYR A 72 6.65 -6.69 -8.83
N VAL A 73 7.93 -6.31 -8.85
CA VAL A 73 8.81 -6.46 -10.01
C VAL A 73 9.56 -7.79 -9.89
N GLU A 74 9.32 -8.71 -10.82
CA GLU A 74 9.91 -10.06 -10.76
C GLU A 74 11.45 -10.04 -10.90
N LYS A 75 11.96 -9.17 -11.77
CA LYS A 75 13.40 -9.07 -12.08
C LYS A 75 13.88 -7.62 -11.93
N PRO A 76 13.94 -7.07 -10.70
CA PRO A 76 14.28 -5.67 -10.50
C PRO A 76 15.67 -5.31 -11.03
N GLN A 77 16.62 -6.24 -11.00
CA GLN A 77 17.96 -6.04 -11.55
C GLN A 77 17.94 -5.79 -13.07
N VAL A 78 16.98 -6.37 -13.80
CA VAL A 78 16.84 -6.14 -15.25
C VAL A 78 16.28 -4.75 -15.50
N VAL A 79 15.29 -4.32 -14.71
CA VAL A 79 14.73 -2.96 -14.79
C VAL A 79 15.82 -1.92 -14.50
N VAL A 80 16.58 -2.10 -13.40
CA VAL A 80 17.69 -1.20 -13.07
C VAL A 80 18.76 -1.22 -14.17
N GLY A 81 19.03 -2.37 -14.77
CA GLY A 81 19.98 -2.50 -15.89
C GLY A 81 19.60 -1.67 -17.12
N CYS A 82 18.33 -1.27 -17.28
CA CYS A 82 17.92 -0.35 -18.35
C CYS A 82 18.41 1.10 -18.14
N ALA A 83 18.61 1.52 -16.89
CA ALA A 83 19.10 2.86 -16.55
C ALA A 83 19.84 2.85 -15.20
N PRO A 84 21.00 2.18 -15.10
CA PRO A 84 21.65 1.87 -13.82
C PRO A 84 22.17 3.10 -13.07
N GLN A 85 22.29 4.25 -13.75
CA GLN A 85 22.70 5.51 -13.12
C GLN A 85 21.54 6.36 -12.61
N ARG A 86 20.31 5.95 -12.87
CA ARG A 86 19.10 6.69 -12.52
C ARG A 86 18.12 5.88 -11.67
N LEU A 87 18.21 4.56 -11.76
CA LEU A 87 17.34 3.63 -11.04
C LEU A 87 18.16 2.85 -10.01
N PHE A 88 17.54 2.55 -8.87
CA PHE A 88 18.14 1.71 -7.84
C PHE A 88 17.09 0.77 -7.26
N VAL A 89 17.56 -0.30 -6.63
CA VAL A 89 16.70 -1.19 -5.84
C VAL A 89 16.75 -0.74 -4.40
N ASP A 90 15.57 -0.54 -3.82
CA ASP A 90 15.40 -0.33 -2.38
C ASP A 90 14.82 -1.62 -1.78
N PRO A 91 15.67 -2.51 -1.22
CA PRO A 91 15.21 -3.78 -0.69
C PRO A 91 14.32 -3.56 0.53
N SER A 92 13.09 -4.06 0.48
CA SER A 92 12.13 -3.96 1.58
C SER A 92 11.61 -5.34 1.95
N GLU A 93 11.38 -5.58 3.23
CA GLU A 93 10.65 -6.75 3.69
C GLU A 93 9.15 -6.52 3.54
N ALA A 94 8.47 -7.42 2.84
CA ALA A 94 7.02 -7.38 2.72
C ALA A 94 6.38 -8.22 3.81
N PHE A 95 5.54 -7.61 4.62
CA PHE A 95 4.72 -8.29 5.62
C PHE A 95 3.30 -8.47 5.09
N ARG A 96 2.75 -9.68 5.25
CA ARG A 96 1.38 -9.97 4.86
C ARG A 96 0.54 -10.35 6.08
N LEU A 97 -0.57 -9.67 6.26
CA LEU A 97 -1.59 -10.00 7.25
C LEU A 97 -2.82 -10.61 6.56
N TRP A 98 -3.13 -11.84 6.91
CA TRP A 98 -4.37 -12.48 6.49
C TRP A 98 -5.50 -12.04 7.42
N LEU A 99 -6.43 -11.25 6.90
CA LEU A 99 -7.51 -10.66 7.71
C LEU A 99 -8.40 -11.72 8.37
N GLY A 100 -8.56 -12.89 7.75
CA GLY A 100 -9.27 -14.03 8.35
C GLY A 100 -8.58 -14.61 9.60
N HIS A 101 -7.30 -14.31 9.81
CA HIS A 101 -6.52 -14.72 11.00
C HIS A 101 -6.25 -13.55 11.94
N TYR A 102 -6.72 -12.35 11.59
CA TYR A 102 -6.51 -11.16 12.40
C TYR A 102 -7.35 -11.21 13.67
N LEU A 103 -6.67 -11.18 14.80
CA LEU A 103 -7.29 -11.03 16.12
C LEU A 103 -7.11 -9.57 16.55
N PRO A 104 -8.19 -8.78 16.62
CA PRO A 104 -8.10 -7.42 17.12
C PRO A 104 -7.51 -7.41 18.52
N ALA A 105 -6.53 -6.55 18.77
CA ALA A 105 -6.08 -6.31 20.13
C ALA A 105 -7.28 -5.89 20.99
N SER A 106 -7.37 -6.43 22.23
CA SER A 106 -8.41 -6.03 23.18
C SER A 106 -8.45 -4.51 23.28
N ALA A 107 -9.64 -3.94 23.20
CA ALA A 107 -9.86 -2.51 23.06
C ALA A 107 -9.27 -1.73 24.26
N ARG A 108 -8.01 -1.38 24.20
CA ARG A 108 -7.48 -0.31 25.03
C ARG A 108 -8.11 0.99 24.53
N ARG A 109 -8.60 1.82 25.43
CA ARG A 109 -9.06 3.16 25.08
C ARG A 109 -7.89 3.89 24.42
N ARG A 110 -7.94 4.03 23.12
CA ARG A 110 -6.96 4.81 22.38
C ARG A 110 -7.30 6.28 22.53
N GLY A 111 -6.30 7.11 22.78
CA GLY A 111 -6.45 8.58 22.82
C GLY A 111 -6.76 9.18 21.46
N PHE A 112 -6.80 8.38 20.38
CA PHE A 112 -7.02 8.84 19.01
C PHE A 112 -8.12 8.04 18.31
N THR A 113 -8.65 8.61 17.24
CA THR A 113 -9.54 7.96 16.27
C THR A 113 -8.87 7.89 14.90
N VAL A 114 -9.22 6.89 14.10
CA VAL A 114 -8.78 6.80 12.70
C VAL A 114 -9.95 7.18 11.80
N ARG A 115 -9.70 8.09 10.86
CA ARG A 115 -10.71 8.58 9.94
C ARG A 115 -10.14 8.87 8.55
N ARG A 116 -10.99 8.98 7.55
CA ARG A 116 -10.64 9.48 6.22
C ARG A 116 -10.49 11.01 6.21
N LEU A 117 -9.97 11.54 5.11
CA LEU A 117 -9.94 12.98 4.83
C LEU A 117 -11.34 13.60 4.90
N ARG A 118 -11.44 14.77 5.56
CA ARG A 118 -12.68 15.54 5.69
C ARG A 118 -12.55 16.95 5.13
N SER A 119 -11.36 17.51 5.18
CA SER A 119 -11.11 18.91 4.79
C SER A 119 -9.78 19.06 4.05
N ARG A 120 -9.59 20.22 3.42
CA ARG A 120 -8.28 20.58 2.83
C ARG A 120 -7.21 20.76 3.91
N ALA A 121 -7.59 21.22 5.11
CA ALA A 121 -6.67 21.35 6.23
C ALA A 121 -6.07 19.98 6.66
N ASP A 122 -6.77 18.88 6.42
CA ASP A 122 -6.21 17.54 6.62
C ASP A 122 -5.00 17.29 5.70
N VAL A 123 -5.06 17.76 4.46
CA VAL A 123 -3.94 17.62 3.51
C VAL A 123 -2.75 18.49 3.94
N ASP A 124 -3.01 19.66 4.50
CA ASP A 124 -1.97 20.53 5.06
C ASP A 124 -1.29 19.84 6.26
N ALA A 125 -2.07 19.20 7.13
CA ALA A 125 -1.57 18.41 8.25
C ALA A 125 -0.72 17.20 7.79
N ILE A 126 -1.16 16.46 6.76
CA ILE A 126 -0.37 15.39 6.13
C ILE A 126 0.99 15.95 5.68
N ASN A 127 0.99 17.08 4.97
CA ASN A 127 2.20 17.68 4.46
C ASN A 127 3.13 18.19 5.58
N ALA A 128 2.58 18.69 6.69
CA ALA A 128 3.37 19.04 7.86
C ALA A 128 4.09 17.81 8.44
N ILE A 129 3.38 16.69 8.63
CA ILE A 129 3.94 15.43 9.12
C ILE A 129 5.01 14.90 8.15
N TYR A 130 4.73 14.85 6.85
CA TYR A 130 5.68 14.32 5.87
C TYR A 130 6.97 15.15 5.83
N ARG A 131 6.88 16.49 5.85
CA ARG A 131 8.07 17.36 5.92
C ARG A 131 8.87 17.13 7.20
N ALA A 132 8.21 17.00 8.36
CA ALA A 132 8.87 16.73 9.63
C ALA A 132 9.62 15.38 9.60
N ARG A 133 9.11 14.41 8.86
CA ARG A 133 9.71 13.07 8.69
C ARG A 133 10.61 12.95 7.45
N ARG A 134 10.89 14.06 6.75
CA ARG A 134 11.71 14.10 5.52
C ARG A 134 11.16 13.20 4.40
N MET A 135 9.86 13.02 4.39
CA MET A 135 9.15 12.34 3.31
C MET A 135 8.74 13.34 2.24
N VAL A 136 8.48 12.85 1.04
CA VAL A 136 7.97 13.68 -0.06
C VAL A 136 6.57 14.17 0.28
N PRO A 137 6.31 15.48 0.27
CA PRO A 137 4.98 16.03 0.46
C PRO A 137 4.03 15.62 -0.65
N VAL A 138 2.75 15.57 -0.35
CA VAL A 138 1.72 15.27 -1.35
C VAL A 138 1.29 16.53 -2.08
N ASP A 139 0.91 16.38 -3.35
CA ASP A 139 0.18 17.42 -4.09
C ASP A 139 -1.24 17.56 -3.51
N PRO A 140 -1.61 18.72 -2.93
CA PRO A 140 -2.91 18.90 -2.30
C PRO A 140 -4.09 18.76 -3.27
N ALA A 141 -3.91 19.12 -4.54
CA ALA A 141 -4.98 19.03 -5.52
C ALA A 141 -5.26 17.58 -5.88
N VAL A 142 -4.21 16.78 -6.06
CA VAL A 142 -4.30 15.34 -6.34
C VAL A 142 -4.99 14.62 -5.19
N VAL A 143 -4.48 14.78 -3.97
CA VAL A 143 -5.02 14.05 -2.79
C VAL A 143 -6.46 14.46 -2.49
N TRP A 144 -6.78 15.75 -2.56
CA TRP A 144 -8.14 16.22 -2.36
C TRP A 144 -9.09 15.75 -3.47
N GLY A 145 -8.63 15.75 -4.71
CA GLY A 145 -9.40 15.22 -5.86
C GLY A 145 -9.75 13.74 -5.68
N GLN A 146 -8.85 12.97 -5.09
CA GLN A 146 -9.02 11.53 -4.88
C GLN A 146 -9.72 11.13 -3.58
N ARG A 147 -10.20 12.08 -2.75
CA ARG A 147 -10.82 11.78 -1.44
C ARG A 147 -11.99 10.80 -1.48
N ALA A 148 -12.69 10.72 -2.61
CA ALA A 148 -13.80 9.79 -2.86
C ALA A 148 -13.37 8.52 -3.63
N ASN A 149 -12.09 8.38 -3.98
CA ASN A 149 -11.57 7.22 -4.69
C ASN A 149 -11.74 5.96 -3.82
N ARG A 150 -12.12 4.85 -4.44
CA ARG A 150 -12.29 3.57 -3.74
C ARG A 150 -11.02 2.75 -3.72
N SER A 151 -10.13 2.97 -4.67
CA SER A 151 -8.88 2.22 -4.76
C SER A 151 -7.75 2.81 -3.90
N LEU A 152 -7.79 4.13 -3.60
CA LEU A 152 -6.75 4.80 -2.85
C LEU A 152 -7.36 5.64 -1.73
N HIS A 153 -6.88 5.44 -0.50
CA HIS A 153 -7.42 6.07 0.69
C HIS A 153 -6.33 6.64 1.57
N TYR A 154 -6.42 7.94 1.88
CA TYR A 154 -5.67 8.52 2.98
C TYR A 154 -6.48 8.41 4.27
N VAL A 155 -5.88 7.83 5.30
CA VAL A 155 -6.44 7.72 6.65
C VAL A 155 -5.55 8.45 7.65
N LEU A 156 -6.18 9.14 8.59
CA LEU A 156 -5.51 9.95 9.60
C LEU A 156 -5.85 9.45 11.00
N ALA A 157 -4.85 9.45 11.86
CA ALA A 157 -5.04 9.31 13.29
C ALA A 157 -5.23 10.72 13.88
N GLU A 158 -6.37 10.98 14.51
CA GLU A 158 -6.75 12.26 15.11
C GLU A 158 -6.86 12.10 16.62
N ASP A 159 -6.17 12.96 17.37
CA ASP A 159 -6.31 13.03 18.82
C ASP A 159 -7.75 13.39 19.21
N ARG A 160 -8.30 12.67 20.18
CA ARG A 160 -9.69 12.84 20.60
C ARG A 160 -9.94 14.11 21.41
N CYS A 161 -8.93 14.62 22.04
CA CYS A 161 -9.05 15.78 22.92
C CYS A 161 -8.77 17.07 22.17
N SER A 162 -7.65 17.11 21.40
CA SER A 162 -7.22 18.31 20.70
C SER A 162 -7.78 18.41 19.28
N GLY A 163 -8.14 17.29 18.65
CA GLY A 163 -8.49 17.23 17.23
C GLY A 163 -7.27 17.29 16.31
N GLU A 164 -6.06 17.24 16.87
CA GLU A 164 -4.81 17.30 16.10
C GLU A 164 -4.58 16.00 15.33
N VAL A 165 -4.04 16.10 14.12
CA VAL A 165 -3.65 14.94 13.31
C VAL A 165 -2.29 14.44 13.78
N LEU A 166 -2.28 13.26 14.39
CA LEU A 166 -1.10 12.62 14.96
C LEU A 166 -0.36 11.72 13.98
N GLY A 167 -1.00 11.33 12.89
CA GLY A 167 -0.39 10.43 11.92
C GLY A 167 -1.25 10.21 10.69
N VAL A 168 -0.63 9.66 9.66
CA VAL A 168 -1.23 9.41 8.36
C VAL A 168 -0.75 8.07 7.81
N ALA A 169 -1.62 7.39 7.09
CA ALA A 169 -1.27 6.27 6.24
C ALA A 169 -2.08 6.32 4.94
N MET A 170 -1.51 5.82 3.86
CA MET A 170 -2.22 5.62 2.60
C MET A 170 -2.49 4.13 2.40
N GLY A 171 -3.74 3.78 2.13
CA GLY A 171 -4.17 2.43 1.76
C GLY A 171 -4.43 2.36 0.25
N LEU A 172 -3.98 1.29 -0.38
CA LEU A 172 -4.25 0.97 -1.77
C LEU A 172 -4.97 -0.38 -1.85
N ASP A 173 -6.16 -0.39 -2.40
CA ASP A 173 -6.93 -1.60 -2.73
C ASP A 173 -6.50 -2.09 -4.11
N HIS A 174 -5.91 -3.27 -4.18
CA HIS A 174 -5.32 -3.81 -5.41
C HIS A 174 -6.37 -4.21 -6.43
N GLU A 175 -7.48 -4.78 -6.00
CA GLU A 175 -8.57 -5.17 -6.88
C GLU A 175 -9.17 -3.94 -7.57
N GLN A 176 -9.46 -2.90 -6.80
CA GLN A 176 -10.01 -1.65 -7.33
C GLN A 176 -9.00 -0.86 -8.17
N ALA A 177 -7.71 -0.94 -7.83
CA ALA A 177 -6.66 -0.19 -8.53
C ALA A 177 -6.22 -0.87 -9.84
N PHE A 178 -6.10 -2.20 -9.83
CA PHE A 178 -5.47 -2.94 -10.91
C PHE A 178 -6.43 -3.87 -11.66
N GLY A 179 -7.64 -4.08 -11.12
CA GLY A 179 -8.62 -5.00 -11.70
C GLY A 179 -8.16 -6.45 -11.61
N ASP A 180 -7.32 -6.77 -10.64
CA ASP A 180 -6.81 -8.13 -10.43
C ASP A 180 -7.85 -8.96 -9.67
N PRO A 181 -8.49 -9.95 -10.34
CA PRO A 181 -9.48 -10.82 -9.71
C PRO A 181 -8.82 -11.95 -8.90
N ALA A 182 -7.51 -11.89 -8.67
CA ALA A 182 -6.81 -12.95 -7.96
C ALA A 182 -7.44 -13.19 -6.58
N PRO A 183 -7.61 -14.45 -6.15
CA PRO A 183 -8.17 -14.76 -4.84
C PRO A 183 -7.33 -14.22 -3.66
N ASP A 184 -6.14 -13.74 -3.96
CA ASP A 184 -5.21 -13.07 -3.05
C ASP A 184 -5.25 -11.55 -3.19
N ALA A 185 -6.21 -11.00 -3.94
CA ALA A 185 -6.42 -9.56 -4.05
C ALA A 185 -6.53 -8.97 -2.64
N GLY A 186 -5.69 -8.01 -2.35
CA GLY A 186 -5.52 -7.45 -1.03
C GLY A 186 -5.39 -5.95 -1.07
N ALA A 187 -5.05 -5.39 0.07
CA ALA A 187 -4.70 -3.97 0.17
C ALA A 187 -3.29 -3.84 0.72
N SER A 188 -2.60 -2.78 0.34
CA SER A 188 -1.29 -2.43 0.89
C SER A 188 -1.31 -1.08 1.57
N LEU A 189 -0.45 -0.94 2.59
CA LEU A 189 -0.23 0.32 3.30
C LEU A 189 1.04 0.98 2.78
N TRP A 190 0.95 2.27 2.52
CA TRP A 190 2.03 3.11 2.01
C TRP A 190 2.13 4.41 2.78
N ALA A 191 3.30 5.03 2.73
CA ALA A 191 3.52 6.38 3.23
C ALA A 191 3.01 6.61 4.66
N LEU A 192 3.22 5.62 5.55
CA LEU A 192 2.88 5.72 6.96
C LEU A 192 3.84 6.68 7.66
N ALA A 193 3.28 7.68 8.34
CA ALA A 193 4.04 8.62 9.15
C ALA A 193 3.26 9.01 10.42
N VAL A 194 4.01 9.35 11.47
CA VAL A 194 3.48 9.81 12.76
C VAL A 194 4.15 11.13 13.10
N ALA A 195 3.40 12.07 13.68
CA ALA A 195 3.87 13.39 14.08
C ALA A 195 5.00 13.34 15.13
#